data_56b3c1bd697febb15c0a16ebd03d07e2
#
_entry.id   56b3c1bd697febb15c0a16ebd03d07e2
#
_cell.length_a   1.000
_cell.length_b   1.000
_cell.length_c   1.000
_cell.angle_alpha   90.00
_cell.angle_beta   90.00
_cell.angle_gamma   90.00
#
_symmetry.space_group_name_H-M   'P 1'
#
loop_
_entity.id
_entity.type
_entity.pdbx_description
1 polymer ?
#
loop_
_entity_poly.entity_id
_entity_poly.type
_entity_poly.pdbx_seq_one_letter_code
_entity_poly.pdbx_strand_id
1 'polypeptide(L)'
;NNLAANMPPLGSTNQPIGLVWAWQSLVGGGPLTSPAQDSTYPYPALLLLLSDGLNTQDRWYGNGSTTSTSVDKRMYNSSSSGSGTCANIKAAGVTIYSIQVDTGGDGLSTVMQNCASSSDKFWRITSAGDLGTVFTAIGTHLTKLRVAQ
;
A
#
# COMPACT_ATOMS: atom_id res chain seq x y z
N ASN A 1 -18.30 -17.76 3.86
CA ASN A 1 -17.37 -17.38 2.79
C ASN A 1 -15.96 -17.82 3.14
N ASN A 2 -15.59 -19.06 2.72
CA ASN A 2 -14.31 -19.68 3.10
C ASN A 2 -13.16 -19.38 2.10
N LEU A 3 -13.30 -18.38 1.21
CA LEU A 3 -12.25 -18.07 0.22
C LEU A 3 -10.94 -17.66 0.91
N ALA A 4 -11.00 -16.78 1.88
CA ALA A 4 -9.81 -16.35 2.61
C ALA A 4 -9.15 -17.49 3.42
N ALA A 5 -9.96 -18.39 4.00
CA ALA A 5 -9.45 -19.54 4.75
C ALA A 5 -8.78 -20.59 3.84
N ASN A 6 -9.12 -20.60 2.56
CA ASN A 6 -8.57 -21.54 1.58
C ASN A 6 -7.40 -20.97 0.77
N MET A 7 -6.96 -19.74 1.06
CA MET A 7 -5.79 -19.14 0.41
C MET A 7 -4.51 -19.61 1.14
N PRO A 8 -3.71 -20.52 0.54
CA PRO A 8 -2.46 -20.91 1.18
C PRO A 8 -1.47 -19.73 1.14
N PRO A 9 -0.81 -19.40 2.26
CA PRO A 9 0.21 -18.35 2.31
C PRO A 9 1.53 -18.88 1.71
N LEU A 10 1.52 -19.18 0.43
CA LEU A 10 2.67 -19.72 -0.29
C LEU A 10 3.13 -18.73 -1.34
N GLY A 11 4.45 -18.66 -1.53
CA GLY A 11 5.08 -17.86 -2.58
C GLY A 11 5.92 -16.71 -2.05
N SER A 12 6.23 -15.79 -2.96
CA SER A 12 7.11 -14.64 -2.71
C SER A 12 6.31 -13.35 -2.72
N THR A 13 6.85 -12.31 -2.09
CA THR A 13 6.15 -11.03 -1.93
C THR A 13 6.50 -10.06 -3.07
N ASN A 14 5.45 -9.51 -3.70
CA ASN A 14 5.54 -8.45 -4.71
C ASN A 14 4.46 -7.39 -4.47
N GLN A 15 4.76 -6.44 -3.59
CA GLN A 15 3.83 -5.36 -3.24
C GLN A 15 3.50 -4.43 -4.43
N PRO A 16 4.45 -4.10 -5.34
CA PRO A 16 4.14 -3.27 -6.51
C PRO A 16 2.98 -3.79 -7.36
N ILE A 17 2.82 -5.09 -7.53
CA ILE A 17 1.69 -5.67 -8.27
C ILE A 17 0.36 -5.38 -7.55
N GLY A 18 0.30 -5.61 -6.24
CA GLY A 18 -0.88 -5.31 -5.44
C GLY A 18 -1.27 -3.83 -5.51
N LEU A 19 -0.27 -2.94 -5.43
CA LEU A 19 -0.47 -1.49 -5.55
C LEU A 19 -1.05 -1.09 -6.92
N VAL A 20 -0.54 -1.65 -8.01
CA VAL A 20 -1.04 -1.36 -9.37
C VAL A 20 -2.49 -1.82 -9.50
N TRP A 21 -2.84 -3.03 -9.05
CA TRP A 21 -4.20 -3.53 -9.11
C TRP A 21 -5.17 -2.68 -8.26
N ALA A 22 -4.77 -2.32 -7.04
CA ALA A 22 -5.57 -1.45 -6.18
C ALA A 22 -5.78 -0.07 -6.82
N TRP A 23 -4.73 0.52 -7.39
CA TRP A 23 -4.81 1.81 -8.08
C TRP A 23 -5.74 1.74 -9.30
N GLN A 24 -5.57 0.74 -10.15
CA GLN A 24 -6.42 0.57 -11.34
C GLN A 24 -7.89 0.37 -10.97
N SER A 25 -8.19 -0.32 -9.86
CA SER A 25 -9.56 -0.47 -9.37
C SER A 25 -10.18 0.84 -8.88
N LEU A 26 -9.36 1.79 -8.38
CA LEU A 26 -9.82 3.11 -7.95
C LEU A 26 -10.10 4.06 -9.13
N VAL A 27 -9.21 4.05 -10.13
CA VAL A 27 -9.31 5.01 -11.24
C VAL A 27 -10.08 4.49 -12.46
N GLY A 28 -10.50 3.23 -12.43
CA GLY A 28 -11.31 2.63 -13.50
C GLY A 28 -10.57 2.40 -14.82
N GLY A 29 -9.23 2.45 -14.81
CA GLY A 29 -8.40 2.33 -16.01
C GLY A 29 -7.99 0.90 -16.43
N GLY A 30 -8.50 -0.12 -15.74
CA GLY A 30 -8.12 -1.52 -15.96
C GLY A 30 -9.34 -2.41 -16.24
N PRO A 31 -9.21 -3.72 -16.02
CA PRO A 31 -10.31 -4.67 -16.17
C PRO A 31 -11.40 -4.50 -15.10
N LEU A 32 -11.13 -3.72 -14.06
CA LEU A 32 -12.07 -3.37 -12.99
C LEU A 32 -12.66 -1.99 -13.30
N THR A 33 -13.97 -1.91 -13.47
CA THR A 33 -14.67 -0.64 -13.70
C THR A 33 -15.12 -0.06 -12.36
N SER A 34 -14.79 1.21 -12.11
CA SER A 34 -15.35 1.95 -10.98
C SER A 34 -16.75 2.46 -11.35
N PRO A 35 -17.70 2.47 -10.40
CA PRO A 35 -18.97 3.14 -10.60
C PRO A 35 -18.78 4.61 -10.95
N ALA A 36 -19.72 5.18 -11.72
CA ALA A 36 -19.72 6.62 -11.98
C ALA A 36 -19.85 7.40 -10.65
N GLN A 37 -19.00 8.41 -10.48
CA GLN A 37 -19.05 9.28 -9.32
C GLN A 37 -20.05 10.42 -9.57
N ASP A 38 -20.79 10.80 -8.52
CA ASP A 38 -21.62 11.99 -8.56
C ASP A 38 -20.74 13.24 -8.53
N SER A 39 -20.76 14.02 -9.59
CA SER A 39 -19.92 15.21 -9.74
C SER A 39 -20.21 16.32 -8.73
N THR A 40 -21.29 16.21 -7.95
CA THR A 40 -21.64 17.17 -6.90
C THR A 40 -20.88 16.96 -5.58
N TYR A 41 -20.20 15.81 -5.46
CA TYR A 41 -19.45 15.46 -4.25
C TYR A 41 -17.97 15.24 -4.55
N PRO A 42 -17.07 15.70 -3.68
CA PRO A 42 -15.66 15.34 -3.77
C PRO A 42 -15.48 13.87 -3.31
N TYR A 43 -14.74 13.09 -4.10
CA TYR A 43 -14.38 11.71 -3.78
C TYR A 43 -12.86 11.60 -3.60
N PRO A 44 -12.33 11.79 -2.39
CA PRO A 44 -10.91 11.61 -2.15
C PRO A 44 -10.53 10.14 -2.36
N ALA A 45 -9.67 9.88 -3.33
CA ALA A 45 -9.16 8.55 -3.60
C ALA A 45 -8.13 8.16 -2.54
N LEU A 46 -8.30 6.98 -1.96
CA LEU A 46 -7.47 6.50 -0.86
C LEU A 46 -7.09 5.04 -1.09
N LEU A 47 -5.82 4.73 -0.86
CA LEU A 47 -5.27 3.39 -0.94
C LEU A 47 -4.61 3.04 0.40
N LEU A 48 -4.94 1.86 0.93
CA LEU A 48 -4.30 1.30 2.10
C LEU A 48 -3.40 0.14 1.69
N LEU A 49 -2.10 0.31 1.89
CA LEU A 49 -1.10 -0.73 1.74
C LEU A 49 -0.82 -1.37 3.09
N LEU A 50 -1.09 -2.65 3.22
CA LEU A 50 -0.77 -3.44 4.40
C LEU A 50 0.09 -4.64 3.97
N SER A 51 1.24 -4.81 4.60
CA SER A 51 2.13 -5.95 4.34
C SER A 51 2.88 -6.34 5.60
N ASP A 52 3.08 -7.64 5.77
CA ASP A 52 3.88 -8.25 6.84
C ASP A 52 5.32 -8.57 6.39
N GLY A 53 5.63 -8.42 5.10
CA GLY A 53 6.90 -8.83 4.55
C GLY A 53 7.58 -7.79 3.66
N LEU A 54 8.79 -8.15 3.29
CA LEU A 54 9.63 -7.41 2.37
C LEU A 54 9.36 -7.87 0.94
N ASN A 55 9.61 -7.01 -0.06
CA ASN A 55 9.58 -7.44 -1.45
C ASN A 55 10.70 -8.43 -1.73
N THR A 56 10.39 -9.64 -2.15
CA THR A 56 11.37 -10.72 -2.30
C THR A 56 11.57 -11.21 -3.72
N GLN A 57 10.56 -11.09 -4.58
CA GLN A 57 10.65 -11.55 -5.94
C GLN A 57 9.63 -10.91 -6.87
N ASP A 58 10.00 -10.72 -8.13
CA ASP A 58 9.07 -10.55 -9.25
C ASP A 58 9.42 -11.56 -10.37
N ARG A 59 8.83 -11.39 -11.54
CA ARG A 59 9.06 -12.29 -12.68
C ARG A 59 10.53 -12.36 -13.12
N TRP A 60 11.31 -11.30 -12.90
CA TRP A 60 12.67 -11.14 -13.42
C TRP A 60 13.73 -10.98 -12.34
N TYR A 61 13.35 -10.54 -11.14
CA TYR A 61 14.29 -10.16 -10.08
C TYR A 61 13.91 -10.77 -8.73
N GLY A 62 14.94 -11.07 -7.94
CA GLY A 62 14.79 -11.66 -6.63
C GLY A 62 14.75 -13.18 -6.64
N ASN A 63 14.90 -13.77 -5.48
CA ASN A 63 14.96 -15.24 -5.28
C ASN A 63 13.85 -15.76 -4.35
N GLY A 64 12.97 -14.89 -3.87
CA GLY A 64 11.88 -15.22 -2.96
C GLY A 64 12.25 -15.32 -1.49
N SER A 65 13.53 -15.33 -1.13
CA SER A 65 13.97 -15.55 0.26
C SER A 65 14.64 -14.34 0.92
N THR A 66 15.01 -13.32 0.14
CA THR A 66 15.64 -12.10 0.65
C THR A 66 15.03 -10.86 -0.02
N THR A 67 15.17 -9.70 0.62
CA THR A 67 14.75 -8.42 0.04
C THR A 67 15.34 -8.21 -1.35
N SER A 68 14.49 -7.90 -2.32
CA SER A 68 14.90 -7.56 -3.67
C SER A 68 14.89 -6.05 -3.89
N THR A 69 16.06 -5.45 -3.89
CA THR A 69 16.22 -4.00 -4.18
C THR A 69 15.66 -3.61 -5.54
N SER A 70 15.68 -4.50 -6.52
CA SER A 70 15.10 -4.23 -7.85
C SER A 70 13.58 -4.19 -7.82
N VAL A 71 12.93 -5.03 -7.01
CA VAL A 71 11.48 -4.98 -6.78
C VAL A 71 11.10 -3.75 -5.97
N ASP A 72 11.89 -3.41 -4.93
CA ASP A 72 11.69 -2.20 -4.13
C ASP A 72 11.72 -0.93 -4.99
N LYS A 73 12.69 -0.82 -5.92
CA LYS A 73 12.79 0.32 -6.83
C LYS A 73 11.58 0.47 -7.76
N ARG A 74 10.89 -0.61 -8.10
CA ARG A 74 9.63 -0.54 -8.85
C ARG A 74 8.49 0.03 -8.02
N MET A 75 8.50 -0.24 -6.72
CA MET A 75 7.55 0.32 -5.79
C MET A 75 7.85 1.79 -5.48
N TYR A 76 9.07 2.07 -5.05
CA TYR A 76 9.57 3.42 -4.78
C TYR A 76 11.09 3.48 -4.94
N ASN A 77 11.57 4.35 -5.82
CA ASN A 77 13.00 4.52 -6.08
C ASN A 77 13.50 5.89 -5.57
N SER A 78 14.08 5.89 -4.39
CA SER A 78 14.64 7.11 -3.78
C SER A 78 15.79 7.71 -4.58
N SER A 79 16.56 6.89 -5.30
CA SER A 79 17.69 7.33 -6.13
C SER A 79 17.27 8.06 -7.43
N SER A 80 15.99 7.99 -7.81
CA SER A 80 15.44 8.62 -9.01
C SER A 80 14.29 9.55 -8.64
N SER A 81 14.52 10.51 -7.75
CA SER A 81 13.56 11.53 -7.32
C SER A 81 12.21 10.95 -6.84
N GLY A 82 12.26 9.79 -6.20
CA GLY A 82 11.06 9.12 -5.71
C GLY A 82 10.18 8.52 -6.81
N SER A 83 10.75 8.10 -7.94
CA SER A 83 9.99 7.41 -8.99
C SER A 83 9.45 6.05 -8.54
N GLY A 84 8.59 5.43 -9.35
CA GLY A 84 7.99 4.13 -9.08
C GLY A 84 6.48 4.21 -8.88
N THR A 85 5.86 3.05 -8.59
CA THR A 85 4.41 2.92 -8.50
C THR A 85 3.80 3.86 -7.46
N CYS A 86 4.39 3.96 -6.26
CA CYS A 86 3.89 4.83 -5.20
C CYS A 86 3.95 6.31 -5.59
N ALA A 87 5.03 6.74 -6.26
CA ALA A 87 5.15 8.11 -6.73
C ALA A 87 4.08 8.46 -7.76
N ASN A 88 3.84 7.54 -8.71
CA ASN A 88 2.80 7.72 -9.73
C ASN A 88 1.39 7.78 -9.14
N ILE A 89 1.10 6.92 -8.16
CA ILE A 89 -0.18 6.91 -7.43
C ILE A 89 -0.39 8.25 -6.71
N LYS A 90 0.64 8.75 -6.02
CA LYS A 90 0.58 10.06 -5.33
C LYS A 90 0.44 11.20 -6.32
N ALA A 91 1.14 11.17 -7.44
CA ALA A 91 1.03 12.17 -8.50
C ALA A 91 -0.37 12.21 -9.15
N ALA A 92 -1.08 11.07 -9.14
CA ALA A 92 -2.48 10.97 -9.58
C ALA A 92 -3.49 11.47 -8.52
N GLY A 93 -3.04 12.05 -7.41
CA GLY A 93 -3.90 12.59 -6.36
C GLY A 93 -4.44 11.55 -5.37
N VAL A 94 -3.95 10.30 -5.42
CA VAL A 94 -4.38 9.25 -4.51
C VAL A 94 -3.56 9.30 -3.23
N THR A 95 -4.24 9.33 -2.09
CA THR A 95 -3.59 9.27 -0.77
C THR A 95 -3.26 7.83 -0.41
N ILE A 96 -1.99 7.56 -0.09
CA ILE A 96 -1.54 6.24 0.35
C ILE A 96 -1.31 6.24 1.86
N TYR A 97 -1.99 5.34 2.55
CA TYR A 97 -1.67 4.91 3.91
C TYR A 97 -0.88 3.61 3.84
N SER A 98 0.18 3.48 4.60
CA SER A 98 1.05 2.29 4.59
C SER A 98 1.23 1.74 6.00
N ILE A 99 0.98 0.45 6.18
CA ILE A 99 1.11 -0.26 7.46
C ILE A 99 2.06 -1.44 7.25
N GLN A 100 3.19 -1.39 7.93
CA GLN A 100 4.11 -2.53 8.02
C GLN A 100 3.81 -3.32 9.29
N VAL A 101 3.45 -4.61 9.14
CA VAL A 101 3.25 -5.55 10.25
C VAL A 101 4.52 -6.36 10.43
N ASP A 102 5.47 -5.86 11.21
CA ASP A 102 6.80 -6.45 11.41
C ASP A 102 6.83 -7.39 12.64
N THR A 103 6.07 -8.47 12.57
CA THR A 103 6.06 -9.48 13.64
C THR A 103 7.26 -10.43 13.59
N GLY A 104 7.93 -10.50 12.45
CA GLY A 104 9.13 -11.33 12.23
C GLY A 104 10.43 -10.66 12.65
N GLY A 105 10.44 -9.33 12.85
CA GLY A 105 11.64 -8.57 13.21
C GLY A 105 12.54 -8.24 12.02
N ASP A 106 11.96 -8.12 10.82
CA ASP A 106 12.68 -7.75 9.58
C ASP A 106 13.23 -6.32 9.59
N GLY A 107 12.74 -5.50 10.51
CA GLY A 107 13.12 -4.10 10.64
C GLY A 107 12.27 -3.15 9.78
N LEU A 108 12.63 -1.88 9.80
CA LEU A 108 11.91 -0.85 9.07
C LEU A 108 12.03 -1.02 7.56
N SER A 109 10.92 -1.15 6.86
CA SER A 109 10.87 -1.08 5.41
C SER A 109 10.83 0.38 4.94
N THR A 110 11.97 0.91 4.54
CA THR A 110 12.07 2.30 4.04
C THR A 110 11.25 2.49 2.76
N VAL A 111 11.06 1.44 1.96
CA VAL A 111 10.23 1.51 0.75
C VAL A 111 8.76 1.69 1.10
N MET A 112 8.24 0.99 2.11
CA MET A 112 6.87 1.16 2.60
C MET A 112 6.69 2.53 3.26
N GLN A 113 7.66 2.98 4.04
CA GLN A 113 7.64 4.30 4.66
C GLN A 113 7.57 5.42 3.61
N ASN A 114 8.40 5.34 2.58
CA ASN A 114 8.44 6.32 1.49
C ASN A 114 7.21 6.22 0.55
N CYS A 115 6.56 5.07 0.50
CA CYS A 115 5.32 4.86 -0.25
C CYS A 115 4.16 5.64 0.37
N ALA A 116 4.06 5.75 1.69
CA ALA A 116 3.05 6.56 2.34
C ALA A 116 3.06 8.01 1.82
N SER A 117 1.90 8.65 1.78
CA SER A 117 1.76 10.04 1.28
C SER A 117 2.41 11.08 2.20
N SER A 118 2.55 10.77 3.48
CA SER A 118 3.24 11.58 4.49
C SER A 118 3.62 10.70 5.68
N SER A 119 4.49 11.19 6.56
CA SER A 119 5.00 10.41 7.70
C SER A 119 3.91 10.02 8.70
N ASP A 120 2.86 10.81 8.85
CA ASP A 120 1.69 10.54 9.68
C ASP A 120 0.74 9.47 9.08
N LYS A 121 1.01 9.01 7.87
CA LYS A 121 0.28 7.96 7.15
C LYS A 121 1.06 6.65 7.04
N PHE A 122 2.15 6.54 7.77
CA PHE A 122 2.94 5.32 7.88
C PHE A 122 2.94 4.80 9.30
N TRP A 123 2.68 3.51 9.46
CA TRP A 123 2.81 2.79 10.74
C TRP A 123 3.66 1.55 10.55
N ARG A 124 4.56 1.32 11.49
CA ARG A 124 5.22 0.03 11.70
C ARG A 124 4.74 -0.52 13.03
N ILE A 125 4.10 -1.66 13.00
CA ILE A 125 3.64 -2.37 14.20
C ILE A 125 4.38 -3.70 14.32
N THR A 126 4.71 -4.09 15.53
CA THR A 126 5.43 -5.33 15.85
C THR A 126 4.50 -6.39 16.44
N SER A 127 3.24 -6.04 16.64
CA SER A 127 2.19 -6.94 17.09
C SER A 127 0.94 -6.78 16.22
N ALA A 128 0.37 -7.89 15.79
CA ALA A 128 -0.90 -7.87 15.05
C ALA A 128 -2.06 -7.29 15.89
N GLY A 129 -1.95 -7.34 17.23
CA GLY A 129 -2.92 -6.72 18.13
C GLY A 129 -3.04 -5.19 17.99
N ASP A 130 -1.99 -4.53 17.49
CA ASP A 130 -1.96 -3.06 17.32
C ASP A 130 -2.73 -2.59 16.08
N LEU A 131 -3.11 -3.51 15.17
CA LEU A 131 -3.85 -3.17 13.95
C LEU A 131 -5.14 -2.39 14.23
N GLY A 132 -5.89 -2.77 15.27
CA GLY A 132 -7.11 -2.07 15.65
C GLY A 132 -6.88 -0.60 15.98
N THR A 133 -5.79 -0.30 16.69
CA THR A 133 -5.38 1.08 17.01
C THR A 133 -5.05 1.87 15.76
N VAL A 134 -4.30 1.27 14.81
CA VAL A 134 -3.95 1.91 13.54
C VAL A 134 -5.19 2.19 12.70
N PHE A 135 -6.11 1.22 12.57
CA PHE A 135 -7.36 1.44 11.83
C PHE A 135 -8.23 2.53 12.46
N THR A 136 -8.26 2.62 13.79
CA THR A 136 -8.95 3.72 14.50
C THR A 136 -8.32 5.07 14.19
N ALA A 137 -6.98 5.16 14.16
CA ALA A 137 -6.27 6.38 13.78
C ALA A 137 -6.59 6.80 12.34
N ILE A 138 -6.55 5.85 11.40
CA ILE A 138 -6.92 6.09 9.99
C ILE A 138 -8.37 6.57 9.90
N GLY A 139 -9.31 5.91 10.58
CA GLY A 139 -10.72 6.32 10.62
C GLY A 139 -10.89 7.74 11.12
N THR A 140 -10.12 8.14 12.15
CA THR A 140 -10.12 9.52 12.69
C THR A 140 -9.58 10.52 11.67
N HIS A 141 -8.53 10.18 10.91
CA HIS A 141 -8.03 11.04 9.85
C HIS A 141 -9.08 11.25 8.75
N LEU A 142 -9.80 10.18 8.38
CA LEU A 142 -10.84 10.24 7.34
C LEU A 142 -12.06 11.05 7.76
N THR A 143 -12.48 10.95 9.01
CA THR A 143 -13.61 11.74 9.53
C THR A 143 -13.28 13.23 9.59
N LYS A 144 -12.04 13.61 9.91
CA LYS A 144 -11.59 15.02 9.89
C LYS A 144 -11.63 15.62 8.48
N LEU A 145 -11.31 14.83 7.46
CA LEU A 145 -11.42 15.27 6.06
C LEU A 145 -12.86 15.58 5.64
N ARG A 146 -13.85 14.91 6.23
CA ARG A 146 -15.27 15.14 5.95
C ARG A 146 -15.84 16.38 6.62
N VAL A 147 -15.27 16.80 7.75
CA VAL A 147 -15.79 17.94 8.54
C VAL A 147 -15.16 19.27 8.10
N ALA A 148 -14.04 19.24 7.38
CA ALA A 148 -13.32 20.42 6.90
C ALA A 148 -13.78 20.91 5.51
N GLN A 149 -14.84 20.34 4.97
CA GLN A 149 -15.54 20.75 3.74
C GLN A 149 -16.93 21.30 4.08
#